data_48d73a121a2123e5daa9682df631a5d2
#
_entry.id   48d73a121a2123e5daa9682df631a5d2
#
_cell.length_a   1.000
_cell.length_b   1.000
_cell.length_c   1.000
_cell.angle_alpha   90.00
_cell.angle_beta   90.00
_cell.angle_gamma   90.00
#
_symmetry.space_group_name_H-M   'P 1'
#
loop_
_entity.id
_entity.type
_entity.pdbx_description
1 polymer ?
#
loop_
_entity_poly.entity_id
_entity_poly.type
_entity_poly.pdbx_seq_one_letter_code
_entity_poly.pdbx_strand_id
1 'polypeptide(L)'
;MSSEHDSGAVTLVTGGASGIGAATVRRLVDAGHRVAVTGRDQARLDAFAAELGAGERLLAVAADTTDFASIGAAVEATLKTFGRLDHVVANAGFSTHDNLADGDPDHWREMLLVNVLGPAVLVKAALPALTESGGRVVMVGSTAGIKNTPGNMYSVSKTALTSLAENTRVLVTGSGVGVTLVAPGRVDTPFWSSHPTGTVPGGPAMTPQHVAEAIVWALAQPAGVEVNTVVVRPTGQIH
;
A
#
# COMPACT_ATOMS: atom_id res chain seq x y z
N MET A 1 -16.91 4.13 23.23
CA MET A 1 -15.52 4.27 23.66
C MET A 1 -14.75 4.76 22.44
N SER A 2 -14.44 6.05 22.39
CA SER A 2 -13.62 6.63 21.34
C SER A 2 -12.22 6.06 21.48
N SER A 3 -11.76 5.27 20.49
CA SER A 3 -10.35 4.96 20.35
C SER A 3 -9.62 6.28 20.22
N GLU A 4 -8.76 6.62 21.18
CA GLU A 4 -7.72 7.61 20.97
C GLU A 4 -6.90 7.06 19.81
N HIS A 5 -7.16 7.56 18.61
CA HIS A 5 -6.29 7.37 17.47
C HIS A 5 -4.93 7.92 17.90
N ASP A 6 -3.87 7.16 17.69
CA ASP A 6 -2.50 7.53 18.04
C ASP A 6 -2.11 8.81 17.28
N SER A 7 -2.61 9.94 17.81
CA SER A 7 -2.44 11.26 17.21
C SER A 7 -0.94 11.60 17.27
N GLY A 8 -0.28 11.49 16.14
CA GLY A 8 1.15 11.71 16.01
C GLY A 8 1.94 10.50 15.50
N ALA A 9 1.31 9.36 15.26
CA ALA A 9 1.96 8.22 14.59
C ALA A 9 2.52 8.63 13.22
N VAL A 10 3.63 8.03 12.85
CA VAL A 10 4.30 8.27 11.57
C VAL A 10 4.08 7.10 10.64
N THR A 11 3.53 7.37 9.45
CA THR A 11 3.23 6.35 8.44
C THR A 11 3.94 6.66 7.12
N LEU A 12 4.62 5.68 6.53
CA LEU A 12 5.16 5.78 5.18
C LEU A 12 4.26 5.02 4.20
N VAL A 13 3.83 5.69 3.11
CA VAL A 13 2.93 5.14 2.09
C VAL A 13 3.59 5.15 0.72
N THR A 14 3.80 3.98 0.10
CA THR A 14 4.32 3.89 -1.26
C THR A 14 3.20 4.06 -2.30
N GLY A 15 3.49 4.77 -3.41
CA GLY A 15 2.48 5.09 -4.41
C GLY A 15 1.37 6.00 -3.87
N GLY A 16 1.72 6.88 -2.92
CA GLY A 16 0.77 7.65 -2.12
C GLY A 16 0.19 8.89 -2.80
N ALA A 17 0.60 9.24 -4.04
CA ALA A 17 0.09 10.41 -4.74
C ALA A 17 -1.05 10.10 -5.74
N SER A 18 -1.66 8.90 -5.69
CA SER A 18 -2.78 8.54 -6.57
C SER A 18 -3.64 7.42 -6.00
N GLY A 19 -4.87 7.32 -6.49
CA GLY A 19 -5.79 6.21 -6.23
C GLY A 19 -5.95 5.91 -4.73
N ILE A 20 -5.84 4.64 -4.37
CA ILE A 20 -5.96 4.17 -2.98
C ILE A 20 -4.90 4.81 -2.08
N GLY A 21 -3.66 4.94 -2.57
CA GLY A 21 -2.58 5.56 -1.80
C GLY A 21 -2.89 7.00 -1.42
N ALA A 22 -3.34 7.83 -2.37
CA ALA A 22 -3.71 9.22 -2.09
C ALA A 22 -4.88 9.34 -1.11
N ALA A 23 -5.90 8.49 -1.26
CA ALA A 23 -7.02 8.44 -0.31
C ALA A 23 -6.54 8.02 1.09
N THR A 24 -5.62 7.05 1.18
CA THR A 24 -5.02 6.61 2.45
C THR A 24 -4.23 7.74 3.11
N VAL A 25 -3.37 8.44 2.35
CA VAL A 25 -2.59 9.59 2.87
C VAL A 25 -3.52 10.66 3.43
N ARG A 26 -4.56 11.08 2.67
CA ARG A 26 -5.55 12.05 3.15
C ARG A 26 -6.18 11.61 4.46
N ARG A 27 -6.64 10.37 4.51
CA ARG A 27 -7.33 9.82 5.69
C ARG A 27 -6.41 9.70 6.91
N LEU A 28 -5.12 9.37 6.72
CA LEU A 28 -4.11 9.34 7.78
C LEU A 28 -3.83 10.75 8.32
N VAL A 29 -3.67 11.73 7.44
CA VAL A 29 -3.48 13.15 7.84
C VAL A 29 -4.69 13.66 8.61
N ASP A 30 -5.92 13.34 8.18
CA ASP A 30 -7.15 13.69 8.89
C ASP A 30 -7.24 13.03 10.27
N ALA A 31 -6.70 11.82 10.40
CA ALA A 31 -6.59 11.10 11.67
C ALA A 31 -5.45 11.59 12.59
N GLY A 32 -4.69 12.61 12.18
CA GLY A 32 -3.62 13.21 12.97
C GLY A 32 -2.23 12.61 12.76
N HIS A 33 -2.06 11.67 11.83
CA HIS A 33 -0.75 11.11 11.52
C HIS A 33 0.16 12.13 10.83
N ARG A 34 1.48 11.94 10.99
CA ARG A 34 2.51 12.48 10.11
C ARG A 34 2.80 11.45 9.03
N VAL A 35 2.81 11.85 7.77
CA VAL A 35 2.87 10.89 6.66
C VAL A 35 4.05 11.19 5.74
N ALA A 36 4.87 10.17 5.47
CA ALA A 36 5.80 10.19 4.35
C ALA A 36 5.12 9.52 3.14
N VAL A 37 5.13 10.18 2.01
CA VAL A 37 4.57 9.67 0.76
C VAL A 37 5.66 9.47 -0.27
N THR A 38 5.68 8.30 -0.93
CA THR A 38 6.65 8.05 -1.99
C THR A 38 5.99 7.73 -3.33
N GLY A 39 6.74 8.02 -4.38
CA GLY A 39 6.44 7.74 -5.78
C GLY A 39 7.67 8.08 -6.63
N ARG A 40 7.68 7.72 -7.92
CA ARG A 40 8.84 7.96 -8.80
C ARG A 40 8.96 9.40 -9.30
N ASP A 41 7.87 10.13 -9.33
CA ASP A 41 7.77 11.47 -9.90
C ASP A 41 7.64 12.50 -8.77
N GLN A 42 8.72 13.26 -8.49
CA GLN A 42 8.75 14.28 -7.45
C GLN A 42 7.77 15.41 -7.73
N ALA A 43 7.61 15.84 -8.99
CA ALA A 43 6.70 16.93 -9.31
C ALA A 43 5.24 16.57 -9.01
N ARG A 44 4.86 15.31 -9.27
CA ARG A 44 3.55 14.79 -8.91
C ARG A 44 3.34 14.68 -7.40
N LEU A 45 4.38 14.30 -6.66
CA LEU A 45 4.35 14.26 -5.19
C LEU A 45 4.20 15.67 -4.60
N ASP A 46 4.93 16.65 -5.14
CA ASP A 46 4.87 18.06 -4.70
C ASP A 46 3.49 18.67 -4.99
N ALA A 47 2.94 18.40 -6.18
CA ALA A 47 1.59 18.84 -6.52
C ALA A 47 0.53 18.24 -5.57
N PHE A 48 0.64 16.95 -5.26
CA PHE A 48 -0.25 16.29 -4.29
C PHE A 48 -0.08 16.87 -2.88
N ALA A 49 1.15 17.14 -2.44
CA ALA A 49 1.42 17.75 -1.13
C ALA A 49 0.83 19.17 -1.03
N ALA A 50 0.97 19.96 -2.09
CA ALA A 50 0.40 21.31 -2.17
C ALA A 50 -1.13 21.28 -2.14
N GLU A 51 -1.76 20.36 -2.89
CA GLU A 51 -3.21 20.17 -2.89
C GLU A 51 -3.74 19.75 -1.51
N LEU A 52 -3.04 18.83 -0.84
CA LEU A 52 -3.44 18.34 0.48
C LEU A 52 -3.30 19.41 1.58
N GLY A 53 -2.33 20.31 1.46
CA GLY A 53 -2.14 21.40 2.40
C GLY A 53 -1.80 20.96 3.84
N ALA A 54 -1.21 19.76 4.01
CA ALA A 54 -0.93 19.20 5.32
C ALA A 54 0.28 19.84 6.05
N GLY A 55 1.03 20.72 5.36
CA GLY A 55 2.20 21.42 5.92
C GLY A 55 3.26 20.44 6.41
N GLU A 56 3.79 20.67 7.60
CA GLU A 56 4.87 19.87 8.22
C GLU A 56 4.45 18.41 8.54
N ARG A 57 3.18 18.07 8.42
CA ARG A 57 2.70 16.69 8.63
C ARG A 57 2.86 15.80 7.41
N LEU A 58 3.29 16.33 6.27
CA LEU A 58 3.50 15.55 5.05
C LEU A 58 4.92 15.72 4.53
N LEU A 59 5.62 14.61 4.33
CA LEU A 59 6.92 14.53 3.68
C LEU A 59 6.77 13.83 2.32
N ALA A 60 7.11 14.50 1.24
CA ALA A 60 7.09 13.96 -0.12
C ALA A 60 8.51 13.58 -0.57
N VAL A 61 8.74 12.30 -0.88
CA VAL A 61 10.08 11.78 -1.25
C VAL A 61 9.99 10.96 -2.51
N ALA A 62 10.71 11.36 -3.57
CA ALA A 62 10.83 10.53 -4.75
C ALA A 62 11.59 9.24 -4.41
N ALA A 63 10.99 8.10 -4.72
CA ALA A 63 11.62 6.81 -4.52
C ALA A 63 11.08 5.76 -5.50
N ASP A 64 11.99 4.92 -6.02
CA ASP A 64 11.64 3.71 -6.75
C ASP A 64 11.44 2.57 -5.74
N THR A 65 10.23 2.04 -5.69
CA THR A 65 9.87 0.95 -4.76
C THR A 65 10.62 -0.35 -5.05
N THR A 66 11.22 -0.51 -6.23
CA THR A 66 12.00 -1.70 -6.63
C THR A 66 13.47 -1.61 -6.25
N ASP A 67 13.95 -0.41 -5.89
CA ASP A 67 15.35 -0.16 -5.51
C ASP A 67 15.48 -0.03 -3.98
N PHE A 68 16.26 -0.94 -3.39
CA PHE A 68 16.50 -0.97 -1.94
C PHE A 68 17.18 0.30 -1.42
N ALA A 69 18.15 0.85 -2.17
CA ALA A 69 18.83 2.09 -1.75
C ALA A 69 17.87 3.28 -1.76
N SER A 70 17.02 3.37 -2.79
CA SER A 70 16.02 4.42 -2.94
C SER A 70 14.97 4.37 -1.81
N ILE A 71 14.43 3.19 -1.51
CA ILE A 71 13.47 3.01 -0.40
C ILE A 71 14.15 3.20 0.95
N GLY A 72 15.41 2.74 1.11
CA GLY A 72 16.21 2.98 2.31
C GLY A 72 16.35 4.49 2.60
N ALA A 73 16.69 5.28 1.58
CA ALA A 73 16.80 6.73 1.69
C ALA A 73 15.45 7.40 2.07
N ALA A 74 14.32 6.88 1.55
CA ALA A 74 13.00 7.39 1.94
C ALA A 74 12.65 7.08 3.39
N VAL A 75 13.00 5.88 3.89
CA VAL A 75 12.86 5.53 5.31
C VAL A 75 13.74 6.41 6.19
N GLU A 76 15.01 6.62 5.83
CA GLU A 76 15.92 7.50 6.55
C GLU A 76 15.42 8.95 6.58
N ALA A 77 14.94 9.48 5.45
CA ALA A 77 14.34 10.81 5.38
C ALA A 77 13.12 10.93 6.31
N THR A 78 12.29 9.88 6.38
CA THR A 78 11.14 9.81 7.27
C THR A 78 11.58 9.88 8.73
N LEU A 79 12.55 9.06 9.12
CA LEU A 79 13.10 9.03 10.48
C LEU A 79 13.76 10.36 10.84
N LYS A 80 14.53 10.97 9.93
CA LYS A 80 15.17 12.28 10.14
C LYS A 80 14.15 13.40 10.34
N THR A 81 13.04 13.37 9.56
CA THR A 81 12.03 14.43 9.61
C THR A 81 11.10 14.31 10.80
N PHE A 82 10.67 13.08 11.12
CA PHE A 82 9.63 12.86 12.11
C PHE A 82 10.11 12.20 13.40
N GLY A 83 11.36 11.72 13.46
CA GLY A 83 11.98 11.10 14.62
C GLY A 83 11.58 9.65 14.89
N ARG A 84 10.61 9.09 14.14
CA ARG A 84 10.12 7.71 14.30
C ARG A 84 9.45 7.22 13.02
N LEU A 85 9.18 5.92 12.96
CA LEU A 85 8.32 5.29 11.95
C LEU A 85 7.49 4.19 12.63
N ASP A 86 6.17 4.36 12.62
CA ASP A 86 5.23 3.46 13.29
C ASP A 86 4.58 2.50 12.30
N HIS A 87 4.29 2.97 11.09
CA HIS A 87 3.56 2.17 10.13
C HIS A 87 4.13 2.30 8.72
N VAL A 88 4.00 1.23 7.94
CA VAL A 88 4.24 1.28 6.50
C VAL A 88 3.04 0.72 5.74
N VAL A 89 2.71 1.37 4.62
CA VAL A 89 1.67 0.92 3.69
C VAL A 89 2.32 0.65 2.33
N ALA A 90 2.51 -0.62 2.01
CA ALA A 90 2.98 -1.08 0.71
C ALA A 90 1.80 -1.07 -0.27
N ASN A 91 1.56 0.11 -0.88
CA ASN A 91 0.42 0.33 -1.78
C ASN A 91 0.83 0.40 -3.25
N ALA A 92 2.07 0.78 -3.58
CA ALA A 92 2.53 0.86 -4.97
C ALA A 92 2.28 -0.45 -5.72
N GLY A 93 1.70 -0.36 -6.90
CA GLY A 93 1.39 -1.53 -7.72
C GLY A 93 0.65 -1.15 -9.01
N PHE A 94 0.74 -2.02 -10.01
CA PHE A 94 0.02 -1.88 -11.28
C PHE A 94 -0.32 -3.24 -11.90
N SER A 95 -1.09 -3.22 -12.99
CA SER A 95 -1.40 -4.39 -13.81
C SER A 95 -1.10 -4.10 -15.27
N THR A 96 -0.66 -5.11 -15.98
CA THR A 96 -0.51 -5.08 -17.45
C THR A 96 -1.85 -5.30 -18.17
N HIS A 97 -2.86 -5.81 -17.46
CA HIS A 97 -4.21 -6.10 -17.96
C HIS A 97 -4.24 -7.07 -19.16
N ASP A 98 -3.25 -7.94 -19.26
CA ASP A 98 -3.03 -8.96 -20.28
C ASP A 98 -3.10 -10.38 -19.69
N ASN A 99 -2.79 -11.38 -20.51
CA ASN A 99 -2.70 -12.77 -20.12
C ASN A 99 -1.50 -13.47 -20.78
N LEU A 100 -1.25 -14.74 -20.44
CA LEU A 100 -0.11 -15.51 -20.93
C LEU A 100 -0.07 -15.71 -22.46
N ALA A 101 -1.19 -15.50 -23.17
CA ALA A 101 -1.24 -15.70 -24.61
C ALA A 101 -0.80 -14.45 -25.40
N ASP A 102 -1.01 -13.26 -24.85
CA ASP A 102 -0.85 -11.98 -25.55
C ASP A 102 0.00 -10.93 -24.82
N GLY A 103 0.44 -11.24 -23.60
CA GLY A 103 1.19 -10.27 -22.79
C GLY A 103 2.69 -10.22 -23.08
N ASP A 104 3.33 -9.14 -22.64
CA ASP A 104 4.76 -8.90 -22.78
C ASP A 104 5.53 -9.33 -21.51
N PRO A 105 6.47 -10.31 -21.61
CA PRO A 105 7.27 -10.75 -20.47
C PRO A 105 8.10 -9.66 -19.80
N ASP A 106 8.53 -8.62 -20.51
CA ASP A 106 9.28 -7.52 -19.90
C ASP A 106 8.37 -6.66 -19.02
N HIS A 107 7.13 -6.39 -19.44
CA HIS A 107 6.14 -5.73 -18.61
C HIS A 107 5.73 -6.60 -17.38
N TRP A 108 5.66 -7.93 -17.53
CA TRP A 108 5.42 -8.82 -16.38
C TRP A 108 6.56 -8.77 -15.37
N ARG A 109 7.82 -8.67 -15.85
CA ARG A 109 8.99 -8.51 -14.98
C ARG A 109 8.87 -7.24 -14.15
N GLU A 110 8.56 -6.11 -14.78
CA GLU A 110 8.35 -4.84 -14.08
C GLU A 110 7.21 -4.94 -13.05
N MET A 111 6.10 -5.54 -13.44
CA MET A 111 4.96 -5.75 -12.54
C MET A 111 5.32 -6.60 -11.33
N LEU A 112 6.06 -7.69 -11.50
CA LEU A 112 6.52 -8.54 -10.40
C LEU A 112 7.51 -7.80 -9.49
N LEU A 113 8.42 -7.02 -10.04
CA LEU A 113 9.34 -6.18 -9.26
C LEU A 113 8.56 -5.17 -8.40
N VAL A 114 7.59 -4.47 -8.95
CA VAL A 114 6.80 -3.48 -8.21
C VAL A 114 5.84 -4.15 -7.22
N ASN A 115 5.05 -5.15 -7.67
CA ASN A 115 3.96 -5.71 -6.87
C ASN A 115 4.42 -6.68 -5.79
N VAL A 116 5.60 -7.31 -5.95
CA VAL A 116 6.10 -8.36 -5.04
C VAL A 116 7.41 -7.95 -4.37
N LEU A 117 8.44 -7.61 -5.15
CA LEU A 117 9.73 -7.23 -4.58
C LEU A 117 9.65 -5.89 -3.84
N GLY A 118 8.93 -4.90 -4.38
CA GLY A 118 8.75 -3.59 -3.76
C GLY A 118 8.26 -3.65 -2.31
N PRO A 119 7.15 -4.34 -2.00
CA PRO A 119 6.72 -4.57 -0.62
C PRO A 119 7.77 -5.24 0.27
N ALA A 120 8.52 -6.23 -0.25
CA ALA A 120 9.58 -6.89 0.50
C ALA A 120 10.75 -5.94 0.80
N VAL A 121 11.13 -5.11 -0.17
CA VAL A 121 12.16 -4.06 -0.03
C VAL A 121 11.76 -3.04 1.02
N LEU A 122 10.50 -2.57 1.00
CA LEU A 122 9.97 -1.63 1.99
C LEU A 122 10.02 -2.23 3.40
N VAL A 123 9.52 -3.45 3.57
CA VAL A 123 9.55 -4.12 4.88
C VAL A 123 10.97 -4.26 5.38
N LYS A 124 11.90 -4.74 4.55
CA LYS A 124 13.31 -4.91 4.92
C LYS A 124 13.94 -3.59 5.39
N ALA A 125 13.66 -2.48 4.70
CA ALA A 125 14.21 -1.16 5.05
C ALA A 125 13.59 -0.61 6.35
N ALA A 126 12.29 -0.79 6.55
CA ALA A 126 11.55 -0.23 7.67
C ALA A 126 11.60 -1.11 8.95
N LEU A 127 11.95 -2.39 8.84
CA LEU A 127 11.82 -3.37 9.92
C LEU A 127 12.51 -2.94 11.24
N PRO A 128 13.73 -2.37 11.25
CA PRO A 128 14.34 -1.91 12.50
C PRO A 128 13.45 -0.89 13.25
N ALA A 129 12.97 0.13 12.56
CA ALA A 129 12.12 1.17 13.16
C ALA A 129 10.74 0.63 13.57
N LEU A 130 10.14 -0.26 12.76
CA LEU A 130 8.88 -0.92 13.11
C LEU A 130 9.01 -1.81 14.34
N THR A 131 10.14 -2.50 14.50
CA THR A 131 10.41 -3.31 15.71
C THR A 131 10.54 -2.42 16.95
N GLU A 132 11.22 -1.29 16.84
CA GLU A 132 11.37 -0.32 17.92
C GLU A 132 10.03 0.27 18.36
N SER A 133 9.14 0.56 17.41
CA SER A 133 7.84 1.17 17.68
C SER A 133 6.73 0.16 18.04
N GLY A 134 6.94 -1.15 17.84
CA GLY A 134 5.85 -2.14 17.85
C GLY A 134 4.82 -1.88 16.76
N GLY A 135 5.30 -1.44 15.61
CA GLY A 135 4.51 -0.84 14.53
C GLY A 135 3.70 -1.81 13.68
N ARG A 136 3.20 -1.33 12.53
CA ARG A 136 2.35 -2.15 11.65
C ARG A 136 2.75 -2.03 10.18
N VAL A 137 2.58 -3.12 9.47
CA VAL A 137 2.72 -3.23 8.01
C VAL A 137 1.34 -3.49 7.41
N VAL A 138 0.92 -2.67 6.45
CA VAL A 138 -0.22 -2.99 5.59
C VAL A 138 0.28 -3.20 4.16
N MET A 139 -0.08 -4.34 3.57
CA MET A 139 0.16 -4.63 2.16
C MET A 139 -1.16 -4.55 1.37
N VAL A 140 -1.19 -3.74 0.32
CA VAL A 140 -2.39 -3.60 -0.53
C VAL A 140 -2.38 -4.69 -1.60
N GLY A 141 -3.10 -5.76 -1.28
CA GLY A 141 -3.32 -6.90 -2.15
C GLY A 141 -4.37 -6.66 -3.24
N SER A 142 -5.14 -7.69 -3.51
CA SER A 142 -6.31 -7.66 -4.41
C SER A 142 -7.12 -8.94 -4.21
N THR A 143 -8.42 -8.90 -4.52
CA THR A 143 -9.21 -10.14 -4.68
C THR A 143 -8.66 -11.06 -5.77
N ALA A 144 -7.90 -10.52 -6.74
CA ALA A 144 -7.16 -11.29 -7.73
C ALA A 144 -6.04 -12.16 -7.13
N GLY A 145 -5.55 -11.85 -5.91
CA GLY A 145 -4.60 -12.69 -5.17
C GLY A 145 -5.25 -13.78 -4.32
N ILE A 146 -6.57 -13.78 -4.20
CA ILE A 146 -7.35 -14.78 -3.44
C ILE A 146 -8.04 -15.75 -4.40
N LYS A 147 -8.37 -15.28 -5.61
CA LYS A 147 -9.07 -16.04 -6.63
C LYS A 147 -8.25 -16.11 -7.90
N ASN A 148 -8.16 -17.32 -8.46
CA ASN A 148 -7.45 -17.53 -9.71
C ASN A 148 -8.18 -16.87 -10.89
N THR A 149 -7.42 -16.19 -11.74
CA THR A 149 -7.86 -15.65 -13.02
C THR A 149 -7.04 -16.34 -14.11
N PRO A 150 -7.67 -17.10 -15.04
CA PRO A 150 -6.93 -17.87 -16.02
C PRO A 150 -5.92 -17.04 -16.82
N GLY A 151 -4.65 -17.48 -16.81
CA GLY A 151 -3.57 -16.85 -17.55
C GLY A 151 -3.13 -15.45 -17.09
N ASN A 152 -3.67 -14.92 -16.02
CA ASN A 152 -3.43 -13.54 -15.62
C ASN A 152 -2.24 -13.40 -14.68
N MET A 153 -1.14 -12.76 -15.15
CA MET A 153 0.08 -12.56 -14.38
C MET A 153 -0.10 -11.57 -13.23
N TYR A 154 -1.04 -10.63 -13.31
CA TYR A 154 -1.39 -9.77 -12.17
C TYR A 154 -1.96 -10.60 -11.02
N SER A 155 -2.84 -11.57 -11.31
CA SER A 155 -3.36 -12.52 -10.30
C SER A 155 -2.20 -13.27 -9.62
N VAL A 156 -1.23 -13.76 -10.41
CA VAL A 156 -0.02 -14.43 -9.88
C VAL A 156 0.76 -13.48 -8.96
N SER A 157 0.99 -12.23 -9.36
CA SER A 157 1.71 -11.25 -8.55
C SER A 157 1.01 -10.97 -7.21
N LYS A 158 -0.32 -10.86 -7.22
CA LYS A 158 -1.10 -10.60 -6.01
C LYS A 158 -1.25 -11.83 -5.11
N THR A 159 -1.21 -13.04 -5.67
CA THR A 159 -1.10 -14.30 -4.89
C THR A 159 0.28 -14.37 -4.20
N ALA A 160 1.35 -14.03 -4.91
CA ALA A 160 2.68 -13.94 -4.33
C ALA A 160 2.75 -12.90 -3.18
N LEU A 161 2.10 -11.73 -3.35
CA LEU A 161 1.99 -10.72 -2.29
C LEU A 161 1.20 -11.22 -1.09
N THR A 162 0.13 -12.01 -1.30
CA THR A 162 -0.62 -12.64 -0.21
C THR A 162 0.28 -13.58 0.60
N SER A 163 1.08 -14.38 -0.07
CA SER A 163 2.08 -15.26 0.57
C SER A 163 3.17 -14.45 1.29
N LEU A 164 3.65 -13.37 0.67
CA LEU A 164 4.65 -12.48 1.29
C LEU A 164 4.12 -11.87 2.59
N ALA A 165 2.86 -11.42 2.62
CA ALA A 165 2.26 -10.85 3.83
C ALA A 165 2.25 -11.86 4.97
N GLU A 166 1.83 -13.10 4.74
CA GLU A 166 1.81 -14.14 5.77
C GLU A 166 3.22 -14.55 6.21
N ASN A 167 4.17 -14.70 5.28
CA ASN A 167 5.57 -15.01 5.63
C ASN A 167 6.21 -13.86 6.44
N THR A 168 5.89 -12.60 6.11
CA THR A 168 6.33 -11.44 6.89
C THR A 168 5.73 -11.48 8.29
N ARG A 169 4.43 -11.75 8.40
CA ARG A 169 3.73 -11.85 9.68
C ARG A 169 4.39 -12.89 10.61
N VAL A 170 4.62 -14.08 10.11
CA VAL A 170 5.27 -15.16 10.90
C VAL A 170 6.67 -14.75 11.34
N LEU A 171 7.42 -14.03 10.49
CA LEU A 171 8.78 -13.56 10.81
C LEU A 171 8.76 -12.53 11.96
N VAL A 172 7.80 -11.59 11.96
CA VAL A 172 7.87 -10.39 12.81
C VAL A 172 6.92 -10.40 14.02
N THR A 173 5.99 -11.35 14.11
CA THR A 173 4.99 -11.39 15.18
C THR A 173 5.63 -11.44 16.57
N GLY A 174 6.77 -12.13 16.73
CA GLY A 174 7.54 -12.18 17.98
C GLY A 174 8.18 -10.84 18.38
N SER A 175 8.30 -9.89 17.46
CA SER A 175 8.79 -8.54 17.70
C SER A 175 7.68 -7.51 17.99
N GLY A 176 6.42 -7.96 18.08
CA GLY A 176 5.27 -7.08 18.30
C GLY A 176 4.82 -6.29 17.07
N VAL A 177 5.41 -6.53 15.90
CA VAL A 177 5.02 -5.89 14.63
C VAL A 177 3.82 -6.62 14.03
N GLY A 178 2.72 -5.91 13.78
CA GLY A 178 1.54 -6.46 13.12
C GLY A 178 1.61 -6.36 11.60
N VAL A 179 1.08 -7.36 10.87
CA VAL A 179 1.04 -7.38 9.41
C VAL A 179 -0.38 -7.66 8.92
N THR A 180 -0.90 -6.78 8.07
CA THR A 180 -2.24 -6.92 7.48
C THR A 180 -2.17 -6.90 5.96
N LEU A 181 -2.81 -7.86 5.32
CA LEU A 181 -3.14 -7.81 3.89
C LEU A 181 -4.53 -7.19 3.73
N VAL A 182 -4.63 -6.05 3.06
CA VAL A 182 -5.91 -5.49 2.61
C VAL A 182 -6.09 -5.86 1.13
N ALA A 183 -7.13 -6.64 0.83
CA ALA A 183 -7.39 -7.20 -0.50
C ALA A 183 -8.66 -6.59 -1.11
N PRO A 184 -8.57 -5.47 -1.83
CA PRO A 184 -9.72 -4.83 -2.45
C PRO A 184 -10.21 -5.59 -3.69
N GLY A 185 -11.52 -5.53 -3.92
CA GLY A 185 -12.15 -5.80 -5.21
C GLY A 185 -11.95 -4.63 -6.19
N ARG A 186 -12.96 -4.38 -7.05
CA ARG A 186 -12.92 -3.27 -8.01
C ARG A 186 -12.97 -1.93 -7.30
N VAL A 187 -12.00 -1.06 -7.62
CA VAL A 187 -11.91 0.31 -7.10
C VAL A 187 -11.74 1.26 -8.29
N ASP A 188 -12.53 2.30 -8.34
CA ASP A 188 -12.43 3.34 -9.39
C ASP A 188 -11.21 4.23 -9.12
N THR A 189 -10.14 3.99 -9.87
CA THR A 189 -8.84 4.65 -9.71
C THR A 189 -8.11 4.74 -11.05
N PRO A 190 -7.06 5.57 -11.16
CA PRO A 190 -6.17 5.59 -12.32
C PRO A 190 -5.46 4.27 -12.64
N PHE A 191 -5.55 3.26 -11.77
CA PHE A 191 -5.08 1.89 -12.05
C PHE A 191 -5.65 1.34 -13.37
N TRP A 192 -6.85 1.73 -13.73
CA TRP A 192 -7.54 1.27 -14.93
C TRP A 192 -7.21 2.07 -16.20
N SER A 193 -6.40 3.12 -16.10
CA SER A 193 -6.02 3.93 -17.28
C SER A 193 -5.25 3.13 -18.34
N SER A 194 -4.51 2.09 -17.92
CA SER A 194 -3.81 1.15 -18.80
C SER A 194 -4.67 -0.04 -19.26
N HIS A 195 -5.91 -0.18 -18.75
CA HIS A 195 -6.84 -1.18 -19.24
C HIS A 195 -7.32 -0.85 -20.67
N PRO A 196 -7.59 -1.82 -21.55
CA PRO A 196 -8.03 -1.54 -22.92
C PRO A 196 -9.25 -0.60 -23.05
N THR A 197 -10.12 -0.56 -22.06
CA THR A 197 -11.25 0.38 -21.99
C THR A 197 -10.91 1.72 -21.35
N GLY A 198 -9.72 1.88 -20.76
CA GLY A 198 -9.33 3.07 -20.01
C GLY A 198 -10.11 3.34 -18.73
N THR A 199 -11.04 2.45 -18.38
CA THR A 199 -11.96 2.62 -17.24
C THR A 199 -12.14 1.31 -16.49
N VAL A 200 -12.71 1.39 -15.27
CA VAL A 200 -13.11 0.20 -14.51
C VAL A 200 -14.01 -0.69 -15.34
N PRO A 201 -13.70 -1.99 -15.50
CA PRO A 201 -14.59 -2.92 -16.20
C PRO A 201 -15.97 -2.98 -15.57
N GLY A 202 -17.00 -3.19 -16.39
CA GLY A 202 -18.41 -3.08 -16.02
C GLY A 202 -18.82 -3.78 -14.72
N GLY A 203 -19.76 -3.19 -14.01
CA GLY A 203 -20.28 -3.62 -12.71
C GLY A 203 -19.93 -2.66 -11.57
N PRO A 204 -20.34 -2.97 -10.32
CA PRO A 204 -20.11 -2.10 -9.17
C PRO A 204 -18.60 -1.94 -8.88
N ALA A 205 -18.21 -0.73 -8.51
CA ALA A 205 -16.86 -0.39 -8.05
C ALA A 205 -16.94 0.42 -6.75
N MET A 206 -15.94 0.27 -5.91
CA MET A 206 -15.73 1.11 -4.73
C MET A 206 -15.00 2.39 -5.12
N THR A 207 -15.08 3.40 -4.27
CA THR A 207 -14.16 4.53 -4.32
C THR A 207 -12.85 4.19 -3.59
N PRO A 208 -11.72 4.90 -3.88
CA PRO A 208 -10.48 4.74 -3.14
C PRO A 208 -10.65 4.92 -1.62
N GLN A 209 -11.57 5.80 -1.20
CA GLN A 209 -11.84 6.10 0.20
C GLN A 209 -12.34 4.87 0.97
N HIS A 210 -13.16 4.01 0.36
CA HIS A 210 -13.63 2.78 1.01
C HIS A 210 -12.47 1.84 1.38
N VAL A 211 -11.42 1.79 0.56
CA VAL A 211 -10.23 0.98 0.85
C VAL A 211 -9.33 1.68 1.87
N ALA A 212 -9.19 3.01 1.77
CA ALA A 212 -8.44 3.80 2.73
C ALA A 212 -8.98 3.64 4.17
N GLU A 213 -10.31 3.61 4.35
CA GLU A 213 -10.92 3.34 5.65
C GLU A 213 -10.51 1.97 6.21
N ALA A 214 -10.48 0.93 5.38
CA ALA A 214 -10.05 -0.40 5.81
C ALA A 214 -8.57 -0.44 6.19
N ILE A 215 -7.71 0.29 5.44
CA ILE A 215 -6.28 0.42 5.75
C ILE A 215 -6.08 1.13 7.08
N VAL A 216 -6.70 2.29 7.27
CA VAL A 216 -6.56 3.08 8.50
C VAL A 216 -7.13 2.32 9.70
N TRP A 217 -8.26 1.62 9.53
CA TRP A 217 -8.82 0.75 10.56
C TRP A 217 -7.86 -0.37 10.95
N ALA A 218 -7.18 -1.02 10.00
CA ALA A 218 -6.19 -2.06 10.28
C ALA A 218 -4.97 -1.51 11.04
N LEU A 219 -4.54 -0.30 10.71
CA LEU A 219 -3.44 0.38 11.42
C LEU A 219 -3.82 0.78 12.85
N ALA A 220 -5.08 1.13 13.08
CA ALA A 220 -5.60 1.61 14.37
C ALA A 220 -5.93 0.48 15.38
N GLN A 221 -5.61 -0.77 15.08
CA GLN A 221 -5.88 -1.85 16.03
C GLN A 221 -5.01 -1.73 17.28
N PRO A 222 -5.52 -2.06 18.48
CA PRO A 222 -4.74 -1.93 19.71
C PRO A 222 -3.53 -2.87 19.72
N ALA A 223 -2.55 -2.56 20.58
CA ALA A 223 -1.42 -3.45 20.81
C ALA A 223 -1.89 -4.85 21.23
N GLY A 224 -1.23 -5.88 20.71
CA GLY A 224 -1.59 -7.28 20.97
C GLY A 224 -2.74 -7.82 20.11
N VAL A 225 -3.34 -7.00 19.24
CA VAL A 225 -4.33 -7.42 18.25
C VAL A 225 -3.75 -7.34 16.85
N GLU A 226 -3.80 -8.42 16.11
CA GLU A 226 -3.37 -8.51 14.72
C GLU A 226 -4.54 -8.90 13.81
N VAL A 227 -4.76 -8.13 12.77
CA VAL A 227 -5.72 -8.43 11.70
C VAL A 227 -4.93 -8.92 10.49
N ASN A 228 -5.06 -10.19 10.15
CA ASN A 228 -4.20 -10.78 9.12
C ASN A 228 -4.65 -10.44 7.71
N THR A 229 -5.96 -10.49 7.44
CA THR A 229 -6.50 -10.22 6.10
C THR A 229 -7.85 -9.52 6.18
N VAL A 230 -7.99 -8.46 5.40
CA VAL A 230 -9.25 -7.74 5.19
C VAL A 230 -9.61 -7.77 3.72
N VAL A 231 -10.73 -8.39 3.37
CA VAL A 231 -11.24 -8.42 1.99
C VAL A 231 -12.39 -7.43 1.87
N VAL A 232 -12.24 -6.43 0.99
CA VAL A 232 -13.25 -5.39 0.77
C VAL A 232 -13.72 -5.43 -0.68
N ARG A 233 -15.02 -5.61 -0.90
CA ARG A 233 -15.62 -5.67 -2.24
C ARG A 233 -16.82 -4.75 -2.36
N PRO A 234 -17.09 -4.21 -3.55
CA PRO A 234 -18.39 -3.59 -3.78
C PRO A 234 -19.48 -4.67 -3.70
N THR A 235 -20.60 -4.34 -3.09
CA THR A 235 -21.77 -5.23 -3.06
C THR A 235 -22.17 -5.58 -4.51
N GLY A 236 -22.41 -6.86 -4.78
CA GLY A 236 -22.73 -7.37 -6.11
C GLY A 236 -21.50 -7.75 -6.97
N GLN A 237 -20.28 -7.56 -6.51
CA GLN A 237 -19.11 -8.17 -7.16
C GLN A 237 -19.03 -9.66 -6.80
N ILE A 238 -19.33 -10.53 -7.77
CA ILE A 238 -19.32 -11.99 -7.58
C ILE A 238 -17.89 -12.55 -7.67
N HIS A 239 -17.05 -11.92 -8.51
CA HIS A 239 -15.70 -12.43 -8.86
C HIS A 239 -14.63 -11.37 -8.70
#